data_c16bdade2821abaa08e8eddd1ab1223c
#
_entry.id   c16bdade2821abaa08e8eddd1ab1223c
#
_cell.length_a   1.000
_cell.length_b   1.000
_cell.length_c   1.000
_cell.angle_alpha   90.00
_cell.angle_beta   90.00
_cell.angle_gamma   90.00
#
_symmetry.space_group_name_H-M   'P 1'
#
loop_
_entity.id
_entity.type
_entity.pdbx_description
1 polymer ?
#
loop_
_entity_poly.entity_id
_entity_poly.type
_entity_poly.pdbx_seq_one_letter_code
_entity_poly.pdbx_strand_id
1 'polypeptide(L)'
;MDWHGLGGWNVYFLAKFALLWGGYLNFHPLINLVFAAFLIFPLPRAGWRRARHWLALPVGAGIFYHDTWLPGIESIRAQGSQVFSFTLDYWAELLGRFINWEMVGAGFVLLTLYLFIAQWLRFTPWILLALLWLWVSPQVSNPFASSKGASEHALNTSREETRSSVLPMEEQLDQSAPPTNENLNAYLDDFYREEQERLVHFPESLPAQATPFDVLIINVCSLAWHDVEASGLSGHPVWSHFDIRFNRFNSATSYSGPSSIRLLRASCGQTSHQGLYVTAPKQCLLFENLAQLGFAKQVAMDHSGDFGNYLTGLQQYAGLDVTPMDKKGLAHDLASFDGEPIYRGDALFDRWLNERTQSQAARNVTFFNLIALHDGNRYVASRQIAPYKARLKTLLDQLDDFMTTLEQSGRKVAVVMVPEHGAALTGDKMQMAGLRDIPSPSITLVPVGVALLGTKAPHEATRNVDTPSSFLAVSELVSRLVGKDVFGSETIDWDALLGDLPQTPSVSENQGSVVIEYQGKYHIKLGQGDWVPYPQ
;
A
#
# COMPACT_ATOMS: atom_id res chain seq x y z
N MET A 1 20.43 44.04 -30.77
CA MET A 1 20.34 42.74 -30.08
C MET A 1 18.99 42.13 -30.42
N ASP A 2 18.97 41.16 -31.30
CA ASP A 2 17.72 40.48 -31.69
C ASP A 2 17.29 39.59 -30.51
N TRP A 3 16.28 40.03 -29.79
CA TRP A 3 15.73 39.31 -28.66
C TRP A 3 14.87 38.13 -29.16
N HIS A 4 15.47 36.98 -29.21
CA HIS A 4 14.77 35.74 -29.53
C HIS A 4 14.14 35.23 -28.24
N GLY A 5 12.84 35.42 -28.02
CA GLY A 5 12.13 34.93 -26.84
C GLY A 5 12.33 33.40 -26.61
N LEU A 6 11.49 32.76 -25.81
CA LEU A 6 11.58 31.33 -25.49
C LEU A 6 11.45 30.40 -26.72
N GLY A 7 10.93 30.89 -27.87
CA GLY A 7 10.76 30.08 -29.07
C GLY A 7 9.90 28.85 -28.83
N GLY A 8 10.36 27.64 -29.23
CA GLY A 8 9.67 26.37 -29.01
C GLY A 8 9.48 26.00 -27.53
N TRP A 9 10.31 26.55 -26.62
CA TRP A 9 10.18 26.33 -25.17
C TRP A 9 8.90 26.94 -24.58
N ASN A 10 8.22 27.83 -25.31
CA ASN A 10 6.89 28.29 -24.90
C ASN A 10 5.91 27.11 -24.75
N VAL A 11 5.98 26.10 -25.63
CA VAL A 11 5.13 24.89 -25.56
C VAL A 11 5.41 24.10 -24.30
N TYR A 12 6.69 23.98 -23.90
CA TYR A 12 7.09 23.32 -22.67
C TYR A 12 6.43 23.97 -21.43
N PHE A 13 6.50 25.30 -21.30
CA PHE A 13 5.89 25.99 -20.17
C PHE A 13 4.36 25.96 -20.22
N LEU A 14 3.75 26.09 -21.40
CA LEU A 14 2.30 25.97 -21.55
C LEU A 14 1.79 24.58 -21.17
N ALA A 15 2.50 23.52 -21.59
CA ALA A 15 2.19 22.16 -21.17
C ALA A 15 2.28 21.99 -19.64
N LYS A 16 3.34 22.53 -19.03
CA LYS A 16 3.47 22.51 -17.56
C LYS A 16 2.36 23.28 -16.85
N PHE A 17 1.93 24.42 -17.38
CA PHE A 17 0.80 25.15 -16.81
C PHE A 17 -0.53 24.39 -16.94
N ALA A 18 -0.76 23.73 -18.07
CA ALA A 18 -1.93 22.89 -18.27
C ALA A 18 -1.96 21.72 -17.27
N LEU A 19 -0.80 21.05 -17.07
CA LEU A 19 -0.66 19.96 -16.11
C LEU A 19 -0.78 20.45 -14.66
N LEU A 20 -0.23 21.64 -14.33
CA LEU A 20 -0.40 22.26 -13.03
C LEU A 20 -1.89 22.55 -12.75
N TRP A 21 -2.59 23.09 -13.71
CA TRP A 21 -4.03 23.39 -13.57
C TRP A 21 -4.87 22.12 -13.42
N GLY A 22 -4.44 21.02 -14.05
CA GLY A 22 -5.04 19.69 -13.86
C GLY A 22 -4.69 19.03 -12.52
N GLY A 23 -3.73 19.58 -11.75
CA GLY A 23 -3.27 19.00 -10.49
C GLY A 23 -2.26 17.84 -10.66
N TYR A 24 -1.67 17.70 -11.86
CA TYR A 24 -0.70 16.62 -12.17
C TYR A 24 0.76 16.98 -11.86
N LEU A 25 1.04 18.20 -11.40
CA LEU A 25 2.41 18.65 -11.10
C LEU A 25 2.51 19.31 -9.73
N ASN A 26 3.60 19.01 -9.04
CA ASN A 26 4.14 19.78 -7.92
C ASN A 26 5.08 20.85 -8.47
N PHE A 27 4.52 21.99 -8.88
CA PHE A 27 5.24 22.99 -9.64
C PHE A 27 6.15 23.86 -8.76
N HIS A 28 7.43 23.98 -9.13
CA HIS A 28 8.42 24.79 -8.44
C HIS A 28 8.71 26.09 -9.23
N PRO A 29 8.02 27.20 -8.91
CA PRO A 29 8.04 28.42 -9.74
C PRO A 29 9.44 29.02 -9.90
N LEU A 30 10.24 29.06 -8.82
CA LEU A 30 11.58 29.67 -8.84
C LEU A 30 12.53 28.92 -9.80
N ILE A 31 12.58 27.58 -9.74
CA ILE A 31 13.43 26.77 -10.61
C ILE A 31 13.04 26.95 -12.08
N ASN A 32 11.73 26.97 -12.35
CA ASN A 32 11.19 27.20 -13.70
C ASN A 32 11.48 28.63 -14.18
N LEU A 33 11.43 29.65 -13.32
CA LEU A 33 11.80 31.02 -13.64
C LEU A 33 13.29 31.14 -13.97
N VAL A 34 14.17 30.50 -13.17
CA VAL A 34 15.61 30.45 -13.42
C VAL A 34 15.90 29.75 -14.77
N PHE A 35 15.20 28.67 -15.06
CA PHE A 35 15.32 27.99 -16.35
C PHE A 35 14.86 28.86 -17.52
N ALA A 36 13.74 29.57 -17.40
CA ALA A 36 13.29 30.53 -18.40
C ALA A 36 14.32 31.65 -18.61
N ALA A 37 14.88 32.21 -17.53
CA ALA A 37 15.96 33.21 -17.58
C ALA A 37 17.21 32.67 -18.31
N PHE A 38 17.63 31.42 -18.02
CA PHE A 38 18.73 30.74 -18.71
C PHE A 38 18.45 30.64 -20.22
N LEU A 39 17.24 30.31 -20.62
CA LEU A 39 16.85 30.17 -22.03
C LEU A 39 16.86 31.50 -22.80
N ILE A 40 16.49 32.61 -22.16
CA ILE A 40 16.42 33.93 -22.80
C ILE A 40 17.70 34.75 -22.66
N PHE A 41 18.67 34.28 -21.84
CA PHE A 41 19.92 35.02 -21.61
C PHE A 41 20.66 35.31 -22.95
N PRO A 42 21.06 36.57 -23.21
CA PRO A 42 21.67 36.94 -24.48
C PRO A 42 23.09 36.39 -24.60
N LEU A 43 23.32 35.50 -25.55
CA LEU A 43 24.66 34.95 -25.84
C LEU A 43 25.18 35.49 -27.17
N PRO A 44 26.41 36.09 -27.21
CA PRO A 44 26.89 36.78 -28.39
C PRO A 44 27.28 35.86 -29.54
N ARG A 45 27.73 34.61 -29.26
CA ARG A 45 28.24 33.67 -30.29
C ARG A 45 27.19 32.63 -30.66
N ALA A 46 27.02 32.37 -31.99
CA ALA A 46 26.07 31.39 -32.49
C ALA A 46 26.33 29.95 -31.95
N GLY A 47 27.62 29.59 -31.78
CA GLY A 47 27.99 28.29 -31.18
C GLY A 47 27.47 28.11 -29.75
N TRP A 48 27.60 29.14 -28.91
CA TRP A 48 27.09 29.13 -27.54
C TRP A 48 25.56 29.05 -27.47
N ARG A 49 24.87 29.67 -28.42
CA ARG A 49 23.40 29.56 -28.53
C ARG A 49 22.96 28.13 -28.86
N ARG A 50 23.65 27.43 -29.76
CA ARG A 50 23.37 26.01 -30.08
C ARG A 50 23.67 25.13 -28.87
N ALA A 51 24.84 25.29 -28.23
CA ALA A 51 25.23 24.54 -27.05
C ALA A 51 24.18 24.70 -25.90
N ARG A 52 23.67 25.92 -25.68
CA ARG A 52 22.62 26.17 -24.71
C ARG A 52 21.34 25.34 -25.01
N HIS A 53 20.89 25.28 -26.26
CA HIS A 53 19.70 24.50 -26.62
C HIS A 53 19.91 22.99 -26.39
N TRP A 54 21.09 22.46 -26.70
CA TRP A 54 21.41 21.08 -26.40
C TRP A 54 21.46 20.80 -24.89
N LEU A 55 22.03 21.71 -24.10
CA LEU A 55 22.06 21.61 -22.63
C LEU A 55 20.66 21.79 -22.04
N ALA A 56 19.84 22.64 -22.63
CA ALA A 56 18.49 22.90 -22.14
C ALA A 56 17.57 21.65 -22.23
N LEU A 57 17.81 20.73 -23.16
CA LEU A 57 17.01 19.51 -23.28
C LEU A 57 17.09 18.63 -22.01
N PRO A 58 18.29 18.15 -21.58
CA PRO A 58 18.37 17.34 -20.38
C PRO A 58 18.02 18.14 -19.10
N VAL A 59 18.36 19.44 -19.04
CA VAL A 59 17.98 20.29 -17.88
C VAL A 59 16.45 20.45 -17.82
N GLY A 60 15.80 20.74 -18.94
CA GLY A 60 14.35 20.86 -19.01
C GLY A 60 13.63 19.55 -18.66
N ALA A 61 14.15 18.40 -19.13
CA ALA A 61 13.64 17.09 -18.76
C ALA A 61 13.81 16.82 -17.24
N GLY A 62 14.98 17.18 -16.67
CA GLY A 62 15.23 17.05 -15.23
C GLY A 62 14.31 17.92 -14.38
N ILE A 63 14.06 19.17 -14.80
CA ILE A 63 13.11 20.07 -14.12
C ILE A 63 11.66 19.58 -14.29
N PHE A 64 11.33 19.01 -15.43
CA PHE A 64 10.01 18.42 -15.64
C PHE A 64 9.80 17.24 -14.71
N TYR A 65 10.76 16.31 -14.65
CA TYR A 65 10.75 15.17 -13.72
C TYR A 65 10.64 15.61 -12.25
N HIS A 66 11.44 16.61 -11.85
CA HIS A 66 11.41 17.17 -10.49
C HIS A 66 10.05 17.78 -10.11
N ASP A 67 9.31 18.30 -11.11
CA ASP A 67 7.98 18.88 -10.88
C ASP A 67 6.86 17.83 -10.99
N THR A 68 7.15 16.57 -11.32
CA THR A 68 6.17 15.49 -11.31
C THR A 68 6.06 14.83 -9.93
N TRP A 69 4.99 14.07 -9.71
CA TRP A 69 4.84 13.21 -8.53
C TRP A 69 5.53 11.85 -8.69
N LEU A 70 6.38 11.69 -9.70
CA LEU A 70 7.13 10.44 -9.92
C LEU A 70 8.10 10.18 -8.76
N PRO A 71 8.36 8.89 -8.46
CA PRO A 71 9.25 8.49 -7.38
C PRO A 71 10.65 9.11 -7.51
N GLY A 72 11.27 9.40 -6.38
CA GLY A 72 12.65 9.88 -6.36
C GLY A 72 13.64 8.86 -6.96
N ILE A 73 14.79 9.34 -7.42
CA ILE A 73 15.86 8.49 -7.97
C ILE A 73 16.29 7.37 -6.99
N GLU A 74 16.11 7.60 -5.69
CA GLU A 74 16.43 6.61 -4.65
C GLU A 74 15.46 5.41 -4.69
N SER A 75 14.17 5.65 -4.91
CA SER A 75 13.18 4.59 -5.11
C SER A 75 13.48 3.75 -6.36
N ILE A 76 13.86 4.43 -7.46
CA ILE A 76 14.27 3.75 -8.69
C ILE A 76 15.54 2.91 -8.48
N ARG A 77 16.50 3.40 -7.69
CA ARG A 77 17.72 2.65 -7.36
C ARG A 77 17.44 1.44 -6.47
N ALA A 78 16.55 1.56 -5.51
CA ALA A 78 16.18 0.46 -4.61
C ALA A 78 15.55 -0.71 -5.39
N GLN A 79 14.80 -0.42 -6.43
CA GLN A 79 14.12 -1.40 -7.28
C GLN A 79 14.94 -1.77 -8.53
N GLY A 80 15.97 -1.01 -8.86
CA GLY A 80 16.70 -1.10 -10.13
C GLY A 80 17.35 -2.45 -10.41
N SER A 81 17.77 -3.19 -9.39
CA SER A 81 18.30 -4.55 -9.57
C SER A 81 17.24 -5.57 -9.98
N GLN A 82 16.00 -5.36 -9.56
CA GLN A 82 14.86 -6.24 -9.87
C GLN A 82 14.33 -6.02 -11.30
N VAL A 83 14.47 -4.81 -11.81
CA VAL A 83 14.01 -4.42 -13.14
C VAL A 83 14.70 -5.22 -14.26
N PHE A 84 15.93 -5.66 -14.06
CA PHE A 84 16.67 -6.48 -15.02
C PHE A 84 16.19 -7.94 -15.12
N SER A 85 15.39 -8.42 -14.18
CA SER A 85 14.79 -9.77 -14.21
C SER A 85 13.48 -9.83 -15.02
N PHE A 86 12.95 -8.68 -15.43
CA PHE A 86 11.69 -8.62 -16.19
C PHE A 86 11.82 -9.21 -17.59
N THR A 87 10.80 -9.94 -18.02
CA THR A 87 10.71 -10.42 -19.40
C THR A 87 10.55 -9.25 -20.39
N LEU A 88 11.00 -9.42 -21.63
CA LEU A 88 10.86 -8.38 -22.68
C LEU A 88 9.40 -8.01 -22.94
N ASP A 89 8.49 -8.99 -22.83
CA ASP A 89 7.05 -8.76 -22.98
C ASP A 89 6.49 -7.88 -21.88
N TYR A 90 6.97 -8.06 -20.65
CA TYR A 90 6.56 -7.21 -19.53
C TYR A 90 7.15 -5.80 -19.64
N TRP A 91 8.38 -5.66 -20.14
CA TRP A 91 8.95 -4.35 -20.46
C TRP A 91 8.14 -3.58 -21.49
N ALA A 92 7.72 -4.25 -22.58
CA ALA A 92 6.90 -3.62 -23.61
C ALA A 92 5.54 -3.17 -23.04
N GLU A 93 4.96 -3.96 -22.15
CA GLU A 93 3.71 -3.63 -21.47
C GLU A 93 3.88 -2.42 -20.55
N LEU A 94 4.92 -2.39 -19.69
CA LEU A 94 5.21 -1.27 -18.82
C LEU A 94 5.39 0.03 -19.63
N LEU A 95 6.21 -0.01 -20.68
CA LEU A 95 6.40 1.15 -21.55
C LEU A 95 5.08 1.61 -22.17
N GLY A 96 4.21 0.67 -22.56
CA GLY A 96 2.89 0.99 -23.11
C GLY A 96 1.96 1.69 -22.10
N ARG A 97 2.07 1.35 -20.81
CA ARG A 97 1.28 1.98 -19.74
C ARG A 97 1.67 3.43 -19.47
N PHE A 98 2.95 3.79 -19.68
CA PHE A 98 3.40 5.18 -19.55
C PHE A 98 2.87 6.10 -20.65
N ILE A 99 2.37 5.54 -21.76
CA ILE A 99 1.82 6.32 -22.87
C ILE A 99 0.32 6.53 -22.66
N ASN A 100 -0.03 7.67 -22.08
CA ASN A 100 -1.43 8.09 -22.04
C ASN A 100 -1.81 8.75 -23.39
N TRP A 101 -2.53 8.01 -24.23
CA TRP A 101 -2.92 8.46 -25.57
C TRP A 101 -3.82 9.70 -25.55
N GLU A 102 -4.62 9.90 -24.51
CA GLU A 102 -5.43 11.12 -24.33
C GLU A 102 -4.52 12.33 -24.09
N MET A 103 -3.49 12.19 -23.22
CA MET A 103 -2.50 13.25 -23.00
C MET A 103 -1.67 13.52 -24.25
N VAL A 104 -1.32 12.49 -25.04
CA VAL A 104 -0.63 12.66 -26.33
C VAL A 104 -1.53 13.45 -27.29
N GLY A 105 -2.81 13.10 -27.38
CA GLY A 105 -3.81 13.84 -28.18
C GLY A 105 -3.97 15.28 -27.72
N ALA A 106 -4.11 15.49 -26.40
CA ALA A 106 -4.20 16.84 -25.83
C ALA A 106 -2.93 17.66 -26.09
N GLY A 107 -1.75 17.05 -25.98
CA GLY A 107 -0.47 17.67 -26.31
C GLY A 107 -0.38 18.08 -27.79
N PHE A 108 -0.87 17.23 -28.70
CA PHE A 108 -0.94 17.54 -30.14
C PHE A 108 -1.89 18.72 -30.42
N VAL A 109 -3.07 18.73 -29.78
CA VAL A 109 -4.02 19.85 -29.90
C VAL A 109 -3.40 21.14 -29.36
N LEU A 110 -2.76 21.09 -28.20
CA LEU A 110 -2.08 22.25 -27.59
C LEU A 110 -0.95 22.77 -28.48
N LEU A 111 -0.14 21.88 -29.07
CA LEU A 111 0.90 22.26 -30.03
C LEU A 111 0.32 22.93 -31.27
N THR A 112 -0.75 22.37 -31.83
CA THR A 112 -1.42 22.91 -33.02
C THR A 112 -2.00 24.29 -32.74
N LEU A 113 -2.69 24.47 -31.61
CA LEU A 113 -3.22 25.76 -31.17
C LEU A 113 -2.10 26.77 -30.94
N TYR A 114 -1.01 26.34 -30.29
CA TYR A 114 0.16 27.19 -30.10
C TYR A 114 0.72 27.67 -31.43
N LEU A 115 0.97 26.79 -32.40
CA LEU A 115 1.52 27.14 -33.71
C LEU A 115 0.62 28.09 -34.47
N PHE A 116 -0.71 27.94 -34.35
CA PHE A 116 -1.69 28.82 -34.95
C PHE A 116 -1.68 30.20 -34.32
N ILE A 117 -1.79 30.28 -32.97
CA ILE A 117 -1.91 31.55 -32.25
C ILE A 117 -0.56 32.30 -32.22
N ALA A 118 0.58 31.57 -32.22
CA ALA A 118 1.92 32.16 -32.20
C ALA A 118 2.23 33.04 -33.41
N GLN A 119 1.41 32.96 -34.46
CA GLN A 119 1.54 33.83 -35.62
C GLN A 119 1.14 35.28 -35.30
N TRP A 120 0.26 35.50 -34.33
CA TRP A 120 -0.23 36.81 -33.93
C TRP A 120 0.19 37.24 -32.51
N LEU A 121 0.36 36.25 -31.60
CA LEU A 121 0.63 36.52 -30.21
C LEU A 121 2.02 36.05 -29.78
N ARG A 122 2.78 36.94 -29.12
CA ARG A 122 4.07 36.59 -28.53
C ARG A 122 3.84 36.01 -27.14
N PHE A 123 3.98 34.69 -26.96
CA PHE A 123 3.71 34.01 -25.70
C PHE A 123 4.77 34.25 -24.60
N THR A 124 6.03 34.53 -24.97
CA THR A 124 7.13 34.67 -23.99
C THR A 124 6.84 35.66 -22.86
N PRO A 125 6.33 36.89 -23.09
CA PRO A 125 6.00 37.80 -22.00
C PRO A 125 4.95 37.26 -21.05
N TRP A 126 3.92 36.60 -21.58
CA TRP A 126 2.84 36.02 -20.77
C TRP A 126 3.31 34.87 -19.91
N ILE A 127 4.21 34.02 -20.43
CA ILE A 127 4.82 32.92 -19.69
C ILE A 127 5.68 33.46 -18.53
N LEU A 128 6.49 34.48 -18.80
CA LEU A 128 7.31 35.11 -17.75
C LEU A 128 6.45 35.76 -16.66
N LEU A 129 5.37 36.45 -17.06
CA LEU A 129 4.41 37.01 -16.10
C LEU A 129 3.73 35.90 -15.29
N ALA A 130 3.32 34.82 -15.90
CA ALA A 130 2.70 33.68 -15.21
C ALA A 130 3.68 33.02 -14.21
N LEU A 131 4.94 32.80 -14.61
CA LEU A 131 5.98 32.25 -13.73
C LEU A 131 6.26 33.20 -12.55
N LEU A 132 6.35 34.51 -12.82
CA LEU A 132 6.55 35.50 -11.77
C LEU A 132 5.34 35.57 -10.82
N TRP A 133 4.13 35.51 -11.36
CA TRP A 133 2.90 35.48 -10.57
C TRP A 133 2.85 34.24 -9.67
N LEU A 134 3.15 33.05 -10.20
CA LEU A 134 3.20 31.81 -9.44
C LEU A 134 4.28 31.87 -8.35
N TRP A 135 5.39 32.55 -8.57
CA TRP A 135 6.44 32.73 -7.57
C TRP A 135 6.05 33.69 -6.44
N VAL A 136 5.37 34.82 -6.77
CA VAL A 136 4.96 35.82 -5.80
C VAL A 136 3.69 35.41 -5.04
N SER A 137 2.85 34.57 -5.65
CA SER A 137 1.58 34.10 -5.07
C SER A 137 1.64 32.61 -4.75
N PRO A 138 2.32 32.21 -3.67
CA PRO A 138 2.54 30.79 -3.35
C PRO A 138 1.25 30.00 -3.11
N GLN A 139 0.12 30.65 -2.87
CA GLN A 139 -1.19 30.01 -2.73
C GLN A 139 -1.72 29.41 -4.04
N VAL A 140 -1.23 29.85 -5.20
CA VAL A 140 -1.64 29.36 -6.52
C VAL A 140 -0.71 28.26 -7.02
N SER A 141 0.51 28.17 -6.50
CA SER A 141 1.52 27.18 -6.89
C SER A 141 1.18 25.77 -6.40
N ASN A 142 0.35 25.66 -5.38
CA ASN A 142 -0.16 24.40 -4.85
C ASN A 142 -1.69 24.50 -4.77
N PRO A 143 -2.45 24.05 -5.77
CA PRO A 143 -3.91 24.08 -5.73
C PRO A 143 -4.49 23.27 -4.57
N PHE A 144 -3.69 22.42 -3.92
CA PHE A 144 -4.05 21.69 -2.71
C PHE A 144 -3.66 22.39 -1.40
N ALA A 145 -2.91 23.51 -1.44
CA ALA A 145 -2.51 24.26 -0.26
C ALA A 145 -3.54 25.33 0.17
N SER A 146 -4.66 25.46 -0.53
CA SER A 146 -5.65 26.52 -0.28
C SER A 146 -6.75 26.08 0.68
N SER A 147 -6.44 26.11 1.98
CA SER A 147 -7.44 26.39 3.00
C SER A 147 -6.85 27.25 4.11
N LYS A 148 -6.33 28.42 3.74
CA LYS A 148 -6.17 29.51 4.70
C LYS A 148 -7.30 30.49 4.47
N GLY A 149 -8.18 30.60 5.46
CA GLY A 149 -9.00 31.77 5.60
C GLY A 149 -10.48 31.50 5.61
N ALA A 150 -11.01 31.36 6.76
CA ALA A 150 -12.16 32.09 7.31
C ALA A 150 -12.65 31.35 8.54
N SER A 151 -12.20 31.80 9.69
CA SER A 151 -13.06 32.30 10.75
C SER A 151 -12.25 32.59 11.99
N GLU A 152 -11.77 33.81 12.11
CA GLU A 152 -11.88 34.50 13.38
C GLU A 152 -13.36 34.82 13.56
N HIS A 153 -14.01 34.11 14.42
CA HIS A 153 -14.90 34.73 15.39
C HIS A 153 -15.19 33.75 16.51
N ALA A 154 -14.72 34.23 17.64
CA ALA A 154 -14.94 33.77 18.98
C ALA A 154 -16.36 33.24 19.25
N LEU A 155 -16.49 32.33 20.16
CA LEU A 155 -17.06 32.70 21.47
C LEU A 155 -16.93 31.55 22.45
N ASN A 156 -16.30 31.87 23.56
CA ASN A 156 -16.41 31.19 24.84
C ASN A 156 -17.82 30.66 25.10
N THR A 157 -17.94 29.43 25.48
CA THR A 157 -18.82 29.07 26.59
C THR A 157 -18.31 27.81 27.28
N SER A 158 -17.87 28.00 28.49
CA SER A 158 -17.69 27.04 29.55
C SER A 158 -18.96 26.20 29.75
N ARG A 159 -18.80 24.89 29.99
CA ARG A 159 -19.41 24.22 31.16
C ARG A 159 -19.33 22.71 31.03
N GLU A 160 -18.77 22.27 32.05
CA GLU A 160 -19.27 21.45 33.17
C GLU A 160 -19.02 19.94 33.03
N GLU A 161 -18.18 19.54 33.93
CA GLU A 161 -17.83 18.18 34.28
C GLU A 161 -19.06 17.33 34.57
N THR A 162 -19.13 16.17 33.93
CA THR A 162 -19.80 15.02 34.53
C THR A 162 -18.81 13.87 34.46
N ARG A 163 -18.19 13.57 35.57
CA ARG A 163 -17.41 12.35 35.80
C ARG A 163 -18.30 11.14 35.59
N SER A 164 -18.05 10.40 34.53
CA SER A 164 -18.37 8.99 34.43
C SER A 164 -17.05 8.23 34.32
N SER A 165 -16.83 7.33 35.26
CA SER A 165 -15.66 6.49 35.35
C SER A 165 -15.64 5.51 34.18
N VAL A 166 -14.91 5.88 33.12
CA VAL A 166 -14.49 5.01 32.03
C VAL A 166 -12.97 4.87 32.15
N LEU A 167 -12.49 3.63 32.12
CA LEU A 167 -11.07 3.26 32.07
C LEU A 167 -10.33 4.08 31.01
N PRO A 168 -9.03 4.36 31.16
CA PRO A 168 -8.32 5.30 30.28
C PRO A 168 -8.37 4.78 28.85
N MET A 169 -9.11 5.49 28.01
CA MET A 169 -8.95 5.45 26.56
C MET A 169 -7.50 5.84 26.29
N GLU A 170 -6.75 4.95 25.59
CA GLU A 170 -5.41 5.28 25.09
C GLU A 170 -5.48 6.68 24.48
N GLU A 171 -4.58 7.54 24.90
CA GLU A 171 -4.50 8.92 24.44
C GLU A 171 -4.36 8.91 22.93
N GLN A 172 -5.41 9.25 22.19
CA GLN A 172 -5.33 9.39 20.75
C GLN A 172 -4.31 10.48 20.45
N LEU A 173 -3.38 10.21 19.53
CA LEU A 173 -2.41 11.19 19.05
C LEU A 173 -3.07 12.54 18.78
N ASP A 174 -2.52 13.61 19.33
CA ASP A 174 -3.11 14.94 19.23
C ASP A 174 -3.15 15.41 17.78
N GLN A 175 -4.35 15.62 17.28
CA GLN A 175 -4.62 16.15 15.95
C GLN A 175 -5.30 17.52 16.01
N SER A 176 -5.21 18.24 17.11
CA SER A 176 -5.86 19.54 17.28
C SER A 176 -5.16 20.66 16.51
N ALA A 177 -3.86 20.52 16.26
CA ALA A 177 -3.05 21.51 15.57
C ALA A 177 -3.31 21.55 14.04
N PRO A 178 -3.14 22.71 13.37
CA PRO A 178 -3.28 22.78 11.92
C PRO A 178 -2.26 21.89 11.19
N PRO A 179 -2.58 21.33 10.01
CA PRO A 179 -1.70 20.41 9.26
C PRO A 179 -0.54 21.16 8.58
N THR A 180 0.40 21.68 9.38
CA THR A 180 1.66 22.28 8.90
C THR A 180 2.74 21.21 8.80
N ASN A 181 3.82 21.49 8.05
CA ASN A 181 4.97 20.57 7.97
C ASN A 181 5.52 20.18 9.34
N GLU A 182 5.61 21.14 10.26
CA GLU A 182 6.11 20.93 11.61
C GLU A 182 5.19 19.99 12.40
N ASN A 183 3.88 20.27 12.41
CA ASN A 183 2.90 19.49 13.16
C ASN A 183 2.73 18.08 12.61
N LEU A 184 2.76 17.90 11.27
CA LEU A 184 2.66 16.59 10.65
C LEU A 184 3.94 15.74 10.84
N ASN A 185 5.12 16.38 10.90
CA ASN A 185 6.35 15.67 11.29
C ASN A 185 6.30 15.27 12.77
N ALA A 186 5.89 16.16 13.66
CA ALA A 186 5.74 15.84 15.08
C ALA A 186 4.75 14.70 15.30
N TYR A 187 3.60 14.72 14.60
CA TYR A 187 2.61 13.65 14.65
C TYR A 187 3.19 12.30 14.21
N LEU A 188 3.99 12.27 13.14
CA LEU A 188 4.63 11.04 12.66
C LEU A 188 5.68 10.52 13.67
N ASP A 189 6.45 11.42 14.25
CA ASP A 189 7.47 11.08 15.28
C ASP A 189 6.79 10.54 16.55
N ASP A 190 5.70 11.17 16.98
CA ASP A 190 4.89 10.73 18.11
C ASP A 190 4.27 9.36 17.84
N PHE A 191 3.71 9.15 16.65
CA PHE A 191 3.18 7.84 16.23
C PHE A 191 4.22 6.73 16.40
N TYR A 192 5.43 6.90 15.85
CA TYR A 192 6.44 5.85 15.97
C TYR A 192 6.96 5.67 17.41
N ARG A 193 6.98 6.72 18.21
CA ARG A 193 7.33 6.62 19.63
C ARG A 193 6.31 5.79 20.40
N GLU A 194 5.02 6.03 20.19
CA GLU A 194 3.96 5.26 20.83
C GLU A 194 3.93 3.82 20.34
N GLU A 195 4.05 3.60 19.03
CA GLU A 195 4.08 2.24 18.47
C GLU A 195 5.27 1.40 19.00
N GLN A 196 6.42 2.01 19.34
CA GLN A 196 7.57 1.30 19.92
C GLN A 196 7.27 0.69 21.31
N GLU A 197 6.32 1.25 22.04
CA GLU A 197 5.95 0.79 23.38
C GLU A 197 4.86 -0.31 23.33
N ARG A 198 4.22 -0.51 22.20
CA ARG A 198 3.09 -1.44 22.04
C ARG A 198 3.57 -2.88 21.86
N LEU A 199 2.98 -3.77 22.65
CA LEU A 199 3.28 -5.21 22.66
C LEU A 199 2.02 -6.02 22.94
N VAL A 200 1.75 -7.01 22.12
CA VAL A 200 0.73 -8.03 22.35
C VAL A 200 1.32 -9.13 23.24
N HIS A 201 0.66 -9.40 24.34
CA HIS A 201 1.06 -10.46 25.26
C HIS A 201 0.32 -11.74 24.94
N PHE A 202 1.06 -12.76 24.50
CA PHE A 202 0.53 -14.10 24.38
C PHE A 202 0.49 -14.79 25.74
N PRO A 203 -0.46 -15.74 25.98
CA PRO A 203 -0.48 -16.50 27.21
C PRO A 203 0.81 -17.33 27.35
N GLU A 204 1.30 -17.52 28.56
CA GLU A 204 2.49 -18.35 28.82
C GLU A 204 2.26 -19.84 28.51
N SER A 205 1.01 -20.30 28.61
CA SER A 205 0.59 -21.66 28.31
C SER A 205 -0.88 -21.69 27.87
N LEU A 206 -1.23 -22.69 27.10
CA LEU A 206 -2.63 -22.94 26.76
C LEU A 206 -3.39 -23.53 27.97
N PRO A 207 -4.72 -23.32 28.06
CA PRO A 207 -5.55 -24.02 29.06
C PRO A 207 -5.33 -25.53 28.98
N ALA A 208 -5.28 -26.20 30.12
CA ALA A 208 -4.90 -27.62 30.21
C ALA A 208 -5.73 -28.57 29.35
N GLN A 209 -6.98 -28.21 29.03
CA GLN A 209 -7.90 -28.97 28.18
C GLN A 209 -8.30 -28.20 26.92
N ALA A 210 -7.50 -27.22 26.51
CA ALA A 210 -7.80 -26.44 25.31
C ALA A 210 -7.91 -27.34 24.07
N THR A 211 -9.02 -27.22 23.39
CA THR A 211 -9.30 -27.94 22.14
C THR A 211 -8.21 -27.63 21.10
N PRO A 212 -7.53 -28.64 20.52
CA PRO A 212 -6.57 -28.39 19.46
C PRO A 212 -7.25 -27.80 18.22
N PHE A 213 -6.60 -26.79 17.62
CA PHE A 213 -7.03 -26.18 16.36
C PHE A 213 -5.81 -25.68 15.58
N ASP A 214 -6.02 -25.38 14.31
CA ASP A 214 -5.00 -24.82 13.43
C ASP A 214 -5.23 -23.33 13.19
N VAL A 215 -4.16 -22.58 12.94
CA VAL A 215 -4.20 -21.17 12.54
C VAL A 215 -3.65 -21.05 11.12
N LEU A 216 -4.46 -20.57 10.18
CA LEU A 216 -4.03 -20.30 8.82
C LEU A 216 -3.96 -18.79 8.60
N ILE A 217 -2.77 -18.27 8.37
CA ILE A 217 -2.56 -16.88 7.97
C ILE A 217 -2.49 -16.86 6.45
N ILE A 218 -3.55 -16.41 5.78
CA ILE A 218 -3.62 -16.33 4.32
C ILE A 218 -3.25 -14.92 3.89
N ASN A 219 -2.01 -14.76 3.44
CA ASN A 219 -1.45 -13.50 3.00
C ASN A 219 -1.53 -13.41 1.47
N VAL A 220 -2.33 -12.47 0.95
CA VAL A 220 -2.63 -12.33 -0.48
C VAL A 220 -1.99 -11.06 -1.01
N CYS A 221 -1.14 -11.20 -2.01
CA CYS A 221 -0.55 -10.07 -2.71
C CYS A 221 -1.59 -9.38 -3.61
N SER A 222 -1.55 -8.05 -3.67
CA SER A 222 -2.32 -7.22 -4.60
C SER A 222 -3.85 -7.33 -4.43
N LEU A 223 -4.36 -7.20 -3.20
CA LEU A 223 -5.78 -7.21 -2.87
C LEU A 223 -6.11 -6.12 -1.85
N ALA A 224 -6.77 -5.05 -2.28
CA ALA A 224 -7.35 -4.00 -1.43
C ALA A 224 -8.88 -3.94 -1.62
N TRP A 225 -9.59 -3.27 -0.70
CA TRP A 225 -11.02 -3.04 -0.85
C TRP A 225 -11.36 -2.36 -2.17
N HIS A 226 -10.56 -1.37 -2.56
CA HIS A 226 -10.73 -0.67 -3.83
C HIS A 226 -10.67 -1.62 -5.05
N ASP A 227 -9.77 -2.62 -5.03
CA ASP A 227 -9.64 -3.60 -6.12
C ASP A 227 -10.86 -4.53 -6.19
N VAL A 228 -11.40 -4.93 -5.03
CA VAL A 228 -12.62 -5.75 -4.92
C VAL A 228 -13.81 -5.01 -5.51
N GLU A 229 -13.98 -3.73 -5.13
CA GLU A 229 -15.05 -2.86 -5.60
C GLU A 229 -14.94 -2.59 -7.10
N ALA A 230 -13.74 -2.20 -7.58
CA ALA A 230 -13.48 -1.94 -9.00
C ALA A 230 -13.71 -3.19 -9.88
N SER A 231 -13.51 -4.38 -9.30
CA SER A 231 -13.78 -5.66 -9.96
C SER A 231 -15.25 -6.08 -9.89
N GLY A 232 -16.08 -5.42 -9.07
CA GLY A 232 -17.48 -5.77 -8.85
C GLY A 232 -17.68 -7.10 -8.10
N LEU A 233 -16.74 -7.44 -7.19
CA LEU A 233 -16.71 -8.70 -6.45
C LEU A 233 -16.99 -8.53 -4.93
N SER A 234 -17.50 -7.37 -4.52
CA SER A 234 -17.87 -7.11 -3.12
C SER A 234 -18.96 -8.05 -2.59
N GLY A 235 -19.79 -8.61 -3.47
CA GLY A 235 -20.85 -9.59 -3.13
C GLY A 235 -20.43 -11.05 -3.33
N HIS A 236 -19.14 -11.36 -3.43
CA HIS A 236 -18.69 -12.75 -3.61
C HIS A 236 -18.99 -13.61 -2.38
N PRO A 237 -19.42 -14.90 -2.53
CA PRO A 237 -19.80 -15.78 -1.41
C PRO A 237 -18.71 -15.94 -0.34
N VAL A 238 -17.43 -15.94 -0.70
CA VAL A 238 -16.31 -16.08 0.23
C VAL A 238 -16.40 -15.14 1.44
N TRP A 239 -16.97 -13.94 1.25
CA TRP A 239 -17.10 -12.97 2.33
C TRP A 239 -18.05 -13.41 3.45
N SER A 240 -18.97 -14.33 3.17
CA SER A 240 -19.92 -14.85 4.15
C SER A 240 -19.33 -15.89 5.11
N HIS A 241 -18.15 -16.46 4.81
CA HIS A 241 -17.45 -17.36 5.73
C HIS A 241 -16.81 -16.64 6.92
N PHE A 242 -16.54 -15.32 6.80
CA PHE A 242 -15.85 -14.60 7.85
C PHE A 242 -16.79 -14.21 8.99
N ASP A 243 -16.47 -14.64 10.22
CA ASP A 243 -17.14 -14.22 11.45
C ASP A 243 -16.79 -12.78 11.81
N ILE A 244 -15.57 -12.34 11.48
CA ILE A 244 -15.04 -11.01 11.77
C ILE A 244 -14.47 -10.41 10.48
N ARG A 245 -14.76 -9.12 10.24
CA ARG A 245 -14.21 -8.36 9.13
C ARG A 245 -13.76 -6.98 9.57
N PHE A 246 -12.51 -6.62 9.22
CA PHE A 246 -11.96 -5.29 9.47
C PHE A 246 -12.20 -4.41 8.24
N ASN A 247 -12.96 -3.36 8.41
CA ASN A 247 -13.32 -2.45 7.31
C ASN A 247 -12.29 -1.33 7.09
N ARG A 248 -11.47 -1.01 8.11
CA ARG A 248 -10.45 0.03 8.07
C ARG A 248 -9.07 -0.50 8.49
N PHE A 249 -8.68 -1.63 7.89
CA PHE A 249 -7.37 -2.22 8.16
C PHE A 249 -6.32 -1.65 7.22
N ASN A 250 -5.27 -1.03 7.80
CA ASN A 250 -4.14 -0.46 7.06
C ASN A 250 -2.97 -1.44 7.05
N SER A 251 -2.56 -1.90 5.85
CA SER A 251 -1.36 -2.74 5.67
C SER A 251 -0.04 -1.98 5.76
N ALA A 252 -0.11 -0.67 5.95
CA ALA A 252 1.00 0.25 6.23
C ALA A 252 2.10 0.33 5.14
N THR A 253 1.90 -0.28 3.99
CA THR A 253 2.84 -0.24 2.86
C THR A 253 2.16 -0.73 1.57
N SER A 254 2.75 -0.47 0.43
CA SER A 254 2.28 -0.95 -0.88
C SER A 254 3.20 -2.00 -1.51
N TYR A 255 4.09 -2.62 -0.73
CA TYR A 255 5.01 -3.65 -1.21
C TYR A 255 4.97 -4.91 -0.34
N SER A 256 5.08 -6.08 -1.00
CA SER A 256 4.91 -7.40 -0.38
C SER A 256 5.89 -7.67 0.75
N GLY A 257 7.19 -7.49 0.53
CA GLY A 257 8.21 -7.74 1.57
C GLY A 257 7.95 -6.97 2.87
N PRO A 258 7.84 -5.62 2.82
CA PRO A 258 7.53 -4.82 4.01
C PRO A 258 6.20 -5.19 4.68
N SER A 259 5.15 -5.52 3.92
CA SER A 259 3.85 -5.91 4.46
C SER A 259 3.94 -7.24 5.20
N SER A 260 4.53 -8.25 4.57
CA SER A 260 4.67 -9.58 5.17
C SER A 260 5.59 -9.59 6.39
N ILE A 261 6.67 -8.77 6.38
CA ILE A 261 7.51 -8.58 7.57
C ILE A 261 6.68 -7.97 8.71
N ARG A 262 5.84 -6.96 8.46
CA ARG A 262 4.95 -6.36 9.47
C ARG A 262 3.96 -7.39 10.02
N LEU A 263 3.34 -8.18 9.15
CA LEU A 263 2.41 -9.24 9.54
C LEU A 263 3.08 -10.27 10.46
N LEU A 264 4.26 -10.72 10.10
CA LEU A 264 5.00 -11.70 10.90
C LEU A 264 5.58 -11.12 12.21
N ARG A 265 5.75 -9.78 12.27
CA ARG A 265 6.14 -9.03 13.48
C ARG A 265 4.95 -8.40 14.22
N ALA A 266 3.74 -8.85 13.92
CA ALA A 266 2.49 -8.22 14.34
C ALA A 266 2.28 -8.14 15.86
N SER A 267 3.09 -8.84 16.66
CA SER A 267 2.97 -8.77 18.14
C SER A 267 3.62 -7.52 18.74
N CYS A 268 4.33 -6.71 17.97
CA CYS A 268 4.78 -5.38 18.37
C CYS A 268 4.13 -4.32 17.50
N GLY A 269 4.11 -3.08 17.95
CA GLY A 269 3.57 -1.96 17.20
C GLY A 269 4.33 -1.69 15.91
N GLN A 270 3.75 -0.87 15.06
CA GLN A 270 4.24 -0.59 13.72
C GLN A 270 5.58 0.17 13.76
N THR A 271 6.61 -0.40 13.16
CA THR A 271 7.91 0.27 12.99
C THR A 271 7.98 1.01 11.65
N SER A 272 8.90 1.98 11.54
CA SER A 272 9.19 2.67 10.27
C SER A 272 9.67 1.69 9.19
N HIS A 273 9.63 2.11 7.92
CA HIS A 273 10.12 1.29 6.81
C HIS A 273 11.56 0.81 7.02
N GLN A 274 12.44 1.71 7.47
CA GLN A 274 13.85 1.36 7.74
C GLN A 274 14.00 0.39 8.92
N GLY A 275 13.16 0.53 9.95
CA GLY A 275 13.15 -0.34 11.13
C GLY A 275 12.75 -1.80 10.83
N LEU A 276 12.14 -2.06 9.66
CA LEU A 276 11.80 -3.42 9.24
C LEU A 276 13.03 -4.29 8.95
N TYR A 277 14.13 -3.68 8.53
CA TYR A 277 15.34 -4.39 8.11
C TYR A 277 16.39 -4.50 9.23
N VAL A 278 15.93 -4.35 10.48
CA VAL A 278 16.69 -4.62 11.69
C VAL A 278 16.09 -5.85 12.37
N THR A 279 16.90 -6.67 13.03
CA THR A 279 16.42 -7.87 13.75
C THR A 279 15.43 -7.48 14.84
N ALA A 280 14.24 -8.09 14.80
CA ALA A 280 13.22 -7.86 15.81
C ALA A 280 13.41 -8.73 17.05
N PRO A 281 13.00 -8.27 18.25
CA PRO A 281 12.90 -9.12 19.42
C PRO A 281 11.96 -10.30 19.17
N LYS A 282 12.26 -11.48 19.74
CA LYS A 282 11.46 -12.70 19.52
C LYS A 282 9.99 -12.53 19.90
N GLN A 283 9.71 -11.76 20.95
CA GLN A 283 8.35 -11.47 21.39
C GLN A 283 7.49 -10.73 20.35
N CYS A 284 8.12 -10.04 19.37
CA CYS A 284 7.43 -9.40 18.29
C CYS A 284 6.98 -10.39 17.19
N LEU A 285 7.55 -11.61 17.17
CA LEU A 285 7.36 -12.57 16.09
C LEU A 285 6.13 -13.45 16.35
N LEU A 286 5.07 -13.23 15.58
CA LEU A 286 3.79 -13.93 15.72
C LEU A 286 3.94 -15.46 15.71
N PHE A 287 4.74 -15.99 14.78
CA PHE A 287 4.95 -17.43 14.63
C PHE A 287 5.80 -18.02 15.76
N GLU A 288 6.71 -17.25 16.33
CA GLU A 288 7.47 -17.68 17.51
C GLU A 288 6.59 -17.75 18.76
N ASN A 289 5.71 -16.74 18.94
CA ASN A 289 4.76 -16.75 20.05
C ASN A 289 3.81 -17.95 19.98
N LEU A 290 3.30 -18.29 18.79
CA LEU A 290 2.47 -19.46 18.59
C LEU A 290 3.27 -20.78 18.76
N ALA A 291 4.52 -20.84 18.30
CA ALA A 291 5.38 -22.00 18.46
C ALA A 291 5.67 -22.30 19.94
N GLN A 292 5.85 -21.28 20.79
CA GLN A 292 5.98 -21.44 22.25
C GLN A 292 4.73 -22.07 22.87
N LEU A 293 3.56 -21.88 22.26
CA LEU A 293 2.30 -22.49 22.67
C LEU A 293 2.05 -23.88 22.06
N GLY A 294 3.04 -24.44 21.37
CA GLY A 294 2.97 -25.78 20.80
C GLY A 294 2.37 -25.87 19.40
N PHE A 295 2.27 -24.76 18.66
CA PHE A 295 1.91 -24.79 17.24
C PHE A 295 3.13 -25.15 16.41
N ALA A 296 3.02 -26.17 15.54
CA ALA A 296 4.03 -26.48 14.54
C ALA A 296 3.96 -25.42 13.42
N LYS A 297 5.11 -24.84 13.05
CA LYS A 297 5.18 -23.83 12.00
C LYS A 297 5.23 -24.48 10.61
N GLN A 298 4.49 -23.94 9.65
CA GLN A 298 4.49 -24.35 8.25
C GLN A 298 4.40 -23.14 7.32
N VAL A 299 4.97 -23.24 6.13
CA VAL A 299 4.91 -22.23 5.08
C VAL A 299 4.43 -22.86 3.78
N ALA A 300 3.45 -22.26 3.13
CA ALA A 300 2.91 -22.66 1.84
C ALA A 300 2.86 -21.44 0.92
N MET A 301 3.53 -21.54 -0.22
CA MET A 301 3.63 -20.43 -1.20
C MET A 301 3.25 -20.96 -2.58
N ASP A 302 2.45 -20.18 -3.33
CA ASP A 302 2.10 -20.51 -4.72
C ASP A 302 3.22 -20.15 -5.71
N HIS A 303 4.36 -19.65 -5.23
CA HIS A 303 5.54 -19.23 -5.99
C HIS A 303 6.85 -19.69 -5.32
N SER A 304 8.02 -19.38 -5.93
CA SER A 304 9.33 -19.77 -5.36
C SER A 304 9.70 -18.98 -4.10
N GLY A 305 9.36 -17.71 -4.07
CA GLY A 305 9.82 -16.75 -3.06
C GLY A 305 11.19 -16.14 -3.37
N ASP A 306 11.75 -16.41 -4.55
CA ASP A 306 13.11 -15.97 -4.93
C ASP A 306 13.13 -14.52 -5.39
N PHE A 307 12.06 -14.07 -6.05
CA PHE A 307 11.99 -12.69 -6.54
C PHE A 307 12.19 -11.67 -5.41
N GLY A 308 13.13 -10.75 -5.61
CA GLY A 308 13.49 -9.73 -4.62
C GLY A 308 14.01 -10.28 -3.29
N ASN A 309 14.47 -11.54 -3.25
CA ASN A 309 14.87 -12.26 -2.03
C ASN A 309 13.75 -12.29 -0.97
N TYR A 310 12.50 -12.41 -1.42
CA TYR A 310 11.32 -12.32 -0.55
C TYR A 310 11.39 -13.31 0.61
N LEU A 311 11.53 -14.62 0.33
CA LEU A 311 11.58 -15.66 1.37
C LEU A 311 12.79 -15.45 2.30
N THR A 312 13.96 -15.16 1.73
CA THR A 312 15.18 -14.88 2.52
C THR A 312 14.98 -13.67 3.44
N GLY A 313 14.30 -12.63 2.96
CA GLY A 313 13.93 -11.46 3.77
C GLY A 313 13.00 -11.82 4.94
N LEU A 314 12.00 -12.67 4.71
CA LEU A 314 11.10 -13.13 5.78
C LEU A 314 11.85 -13.99 6.82
N GLN A 315 12.77 -14.84 6.38
CA GLN A 315 13.62 -15.62 7.28
C GLN A 315 14.51 -14.72 8.13
N GLN A 316 15.18 -13.77 7.50
CA GLN A 316 16.13 -12.89 8.16
C GLN A 316 15.48 -11.87 9.10
N TYR A 317 14.40 -11.24 8.66
CA TYR A 317 13.81 -10.08 9.35
C TYR A 317 12.53 -10.41 10.12
N ALA A 318 11.85 -11.50 9.79
CA ALA A 318 10.56 -11.85 10.39
C ALA A 318 10.55 -13.22 11.08
N GLY A 319 11.70 -13.88 11.21
CA GLY A 319 11.84 -15.14 11.96
C GLY A 319 11.09 -16.33 11.36
N LEU A 320 10.76 -16.27 10.06
CA LEU A 320 10.07 -17.37 9.38
C LEU A 320 11.07 -18.45 8.90
N ASP A 321 11.81 -19.03 9.85
CA ASP A 321 12.82 -20.05 9.59
C ASP A 321 12.17 -21.43 9.42
N VAL A 322 11.43 -21.58 8.31
CA VAL A 322 10.73 -22.82 7.93
C VAL A 322 10.90 -23.05 6.44
N THR A 323 11.22 -24.27 6.04
CA THR A 323 11.24 -24.67 4.62
C THR A 323 9.82 -24.66 4.06
N PRO A 324 9.56 -23.96 2.95
CA PRO A 324 8.25 -24.00 2.32
C PRO A 324 7.84 -25.41 1.89
N MET A 325 6.54 -25.65 1.90
CA MET A 325 5.91 -26.89 1.45
C MET A 325 6.33 -27.22 0.01
N ASP A 326 6.59 -28.50 -0.28
CA ASP A 326 7.00 -28.95 -1.61
C ASP A 326 5.87 -28.80 -2.63
N LYS A 327 6.18 -28.12 -3.74
CA LYS A 327 5.26 -27.83 -4.84
C LYS A 327 5.36 -28.81 -6.00
N LYS A 328 6.21 -29.82 -5.88
CA LYS A 328 6.42 -30.83 -6.95
C LYS A 328 5.11 -31.52 -7.33
N GLY A 329 4.78 -31.43 -8.62
CA GLY A 329 3.58 -32.06 -9.18
C GLY A 329 2.29 -31.22 -9.02
N LEU A 330 2.36 -30.03 -8.41
CA LEU A 330 1.21 -29.12 -8.40
C LEU A 330 0.99 -28.52 -9.80
N ALA A 331 -0.27 -28.33 -10.15
CA ALA A 331 -0.65 -27.64 -11.39
C ALA A 331 -0.39 -26.15 -11.29
N HIS A 332 -0.03 -25.52 -12.42
CA HIS A 332 0.12 -24.08 -12.56
C HIS A 332 -0.45 -23.60 -13.89
N ASP A 333 -1.28 -22.60 -13.85
CA ASP A 333 -1.93 -21.99 -15.02
C ASP A 333 -1.37 -20.61 -15.34
N LEU A 334 -0.66 -20.02 -14.38
CA LEU A 334 -0.06 -18.70 -14.46
C LEU A 334 1.46 -18.78 -14.39
N ALA A 335 2.10 -17.82 -15.02
CA ALA A 335 3.49 -17.47 -14.82
C ALA A 335 3.57 -16.00 -14.40
N SER A 336 4.51 -15.68 -13.52
CA SER A 336 4.77 -14.32 -13.06
C SER A 336 5.46 -13.48 -14.15
N PHE A 337 5.63 -12.20 -13.88
CA PHE A 337 6.28 -11.24 -14.78
C PHE A 337 7.77 -11.56 -15.07
N ASP A 338 8.43 -12.35 -14.23
CA ASP A 338 9.79 -12.86 -14.42
C ASP A 338 9.82 -14.25 -15.08
N GLY A 339 8.64 -14.85 -15.31
CA GLY A 339 8.50 -16.13 -16.00
C GLY A 339 8.42 -17.35 -15.07
N GLU A 340 8.54 -17.18 -13.76
CA GLU A 340 8.40 -18.25 -12.79
C GLU A 340 6.96 -18.79 -12.71
N PRO A 341 6.77 -20.10 -12.45
CA PRO A 341 5.44 -20.68 -12.33
C PRO A 341 4.72 -20.16 -11.08
N ILE A 342 3.42 -19.83 -11.22
CA ILE A 342 2.51 -19.59 -10.12
C ILE A 342 1.55 -20.78 -10.05
N TYR A 343 1.65 -21.52 -8.96
CA TYR A 343 0.86 -22.71 -8.74
C TYR A 343 -0.59 -22.37 -8.37
N ARG A 344 -1.51 -23.25 -8.74
CA ARG A 344 -2.93 -23.06 -8.45
C ARG A 344 -3.18 -23.08 -6.94
N GLY A 345 -3.97 -22.11 -6.46
CA GLY A 345 -4.31 -22.02 -5.05
C GLY A 345 -5.05 -23.25 -4.52
N ASP A 346 -6.02 -23.78 -5.28
CA ASP A 346 -6.76 -24.99 -4.93
C ASP A 346 -5.80 -26.20 -4.75
N ALA A 347 -4.87 -26.40 -5.69
CA ALA A 347 -3.89 -27.50 -5.58
C ALA A 347 -2.94 -27.33 -4.37
N LEU A 348 -2.61 -26.08 -4.02
CA LEU A 348 -1.79 -25.75 -2.84
C LEU A 348 -2.58 -26.04 -1.54
N PHE A 349 -3.85 -25.63 -1.48
CA PHE A 349 -4.74 -25.89 -0.34
C PHE A 349 -4.98 -27.39 -0.13
N ASP A 350 -5.23 -28.14 -1.20
CA ASP A 350 -5.40 -29.61 -1.16
C ASP A 350 -4.12 -30.29 -0.66
N ARG A 351 -2.95 -29.86 -1.13
CA ARG A 351 -1.66 -30.38 -0.66
C ARG A 351 -1.49 -30.13 0.84
N TRP A 352 -1.75 -28.91 1.29
CA TRP A 352 -1.69 -28.57 2.71
C TRP A 352 -2.63 -29.46 3.54
N LEU A 353 -3.89 -29.60 3.11
CA LEU A 353 -4.89 -30.42 3.82
C LEU A 353 -4.46 -31.88 3.92
N ASN A 354 -3.89 -32.44 2.85
CA ASN A 354 -3.37 -33.81 2.84
C ASN A 354 -2.19 -33.98 3.79
N GLU A 355 -1.21 -33.09 3.76
CA GLU A 355 -0.06 -33.11 4.67
C GLU A 355 -0.50 -32.92 6.12
N ARG A 356 -1.42 -32.00 6.37
CA ARG A 356 -1.96 -31.72 7.71
C ARG A 356 -2.73 -32.92 8.26
N THR A 357 -3.42 -33.67 7.41
CA THR A 357 -4.14 -34.90 7.81
C THR A 357 -3.19 -36.00 8.24
N GLN A 358 -2.01 -36.05 7.66
CA GLN A 358 -0.97 -37.04 7.99
C GLN A 358 -0.08 -36.60 9.17
N SER A 359 -0.10 -35.32 9.52
CA SER A 359 0.72 -34.77 10.59
C SER A 359 0.27 -35.24 11.96
N GLN A 360 1.22 -35.54 12.85
CA GLN A 360 0.99 -35.87 14.25
C GLN A 360 0.96 -34.63 15.16
N ALA A 361 1.25 -33.45 14.63
CA ALA A 361 1.20 -32.21 15.42
C ALA A 361 -0.25 -31.93 15.86
N ALA A 362 -0.46 -31.70 17.14
CA ALA A 362 -1.78 -31.38 17.69
C ALA A 362 -2.31 -30.05 17.13
N ARG A 363 -1.42 -29.08 16.92
CA ARG A 363 -1.72 -27.72 16.45
C ARG A 363 -0.71 -27.32 15.37
N ASN A 364 -1.16 -26.54 14.39
CA ASN A 364 -0.31 -26.01 13.35
C ASN A 364 -0.60 -24.52 13.14
N VAL A 365 0.43 -23.74 12.82
CA VAL A 365 0.29 -22.41 12.25
C VAL A 365 0.93 -22.38 10.87
N THR A 366 0.13 -22.06 9.84
CA THR A 366 0.61 -22.02 8.46
C THR A 366 0.56 -20.60 7.91
N PHE A 367 1.68 -20.15 7.35
CA PHE A 367 1.74 -18.95 6.54
C PHE A 367 1.53 -19.32 5.07
N PHE A 368 0.38 -18.95 4.51
CA PHE A 368 0.15 -19.00 3.07
C PHE A 368 0.52 -17.66 2.46
N ASN A 369 1.29 -17.66 1.37
CA ASN A 369 1.54 -16.48 0.57
C ASN A 369 1.17 -16.71 -0.88
N LEU A 370 0.24 -15.90 -1.40
CA LEU A 370 -0.40 -16.09 -2.70
C LEU A 370 -0.18 -14.85 -3.56
N ILE A 371 0.48 -15.03 -4.72
CA ILE A 371 0.76 -13.95 -5.67
C ILE A 371 -0.04 -14.06 -6.98
N ALA A 372 -1.07 -14.89 -7.01
CA ALA A 372 -1.93 -15.05 -8.20
C ALA A 372 -2.50 -13.71 -8.73
N LEU A 373 -2.63 -12.67 -7.88
CA LEU A 373 -3.11 -11.34 -8.25
C LEU A 373 -2.00 -10.35 -8.63
N HIS A 374 -0.74 -10.72 -8.47
CA HIS A 374 0.38 -9.82 -8.78
C HIS A 374 0.32 -9.32 -10.23
N ASP A 375 0.72 -8.06 -10.44
CA ASP A 375 0.75 -7.45 -11.77
C ASP A 375 1.74 -8.18 -12.70
N GLY A 376 1.45 -8.16 -14.00
CA GLY A 376 2.27 -8.81 -15.02
C GLY A 376 2.09 -10.32 -15.13
N ASN A 377 1.26 -10.97 -14.31
CA ASN A 377 0.97 -12.39 -14.40
C ASN A 377 0.29 -12.75 -15.74
N ARG A 378 0.72 -13.86 -16.34
CA ARG A 378 0.30 -14.33 -17.69
C ARG A 378 -0.20 -15.75 -17.63
N TYR A 379 -1.15 -16.07 -18.52
CA TYR A 379 -1.54 -17.47 -18.71
C TYR A 379 -0.41 -18.24 -19.39
N VAL A 380 -0.03 -19.40 -18.81
CA VAL A 380 1.03 -20.28 -19.35
C VAL A 380 0.69 -20.72 -20.78
N ALA A 381 -0.56 -21.13 -21.02
CA ALA A 381 -1.00 -21.69 -22.32
C ALA A 381 -0.95 -20.66 -23.45
N SER A 382 -1.35 -19.41 -23.22
CA SER A 382 -1.47 -18.39 -24.26
C SER A 382 -0.37 -17.33 -24.22
N ARG A 383 0.39 -17.24 -23.13
CA ARG A 383 1.34 -16.16 -22.80
C ARG A 383 0.72 -14.77 -22.77
N GLN A 384 -0.60 -14.67 -22.82
CA GLN A 384 -1.31 -13.41 -22.73
C GLN A 384 -1.41 -12.97 -21.28
N ILE A 385 -1.49 -11.64 -21.08
CA ILE A 385 -1.76 -11.05 -19.76
C ILE A 385 -3.05 -11.67 -19.21
N ALA A 386 -2.99 -12.16 -17.99
CA ALA A 386 -4.16 -12.66 -17.31
C ALA A 386 -4.90 -11.49 -16.64
N PRO A 387 -6.14 -11.15 -17.07
CA PRO A 387 -6.86 -9.98 -16.54
C PRO A 387 -7.06 -10.08 -15.02
N TYR A 388 -6.84 -8.99 -14.30
CA TYR A 388 -6.92 -8.96 -12.84
C TYR A 388 -8.29 -9.49 -12.31
N LYS A 389 -9.39 -8.98 -12.84
CA LYS A 389 -10.75 -9.39 -12.42
C LYS A 389 -10.97 -10.90 -12.54
N ALA A 390 -10.47 -11.53 -13.62
CA ALA A 390 -10.61 -12.97 -13.80
C ALA A 390 -9.80 -13.75 -12.77
N ARG A 391 -8.56 -13.29 -12.50
CA ARG A 391 -7.69 -13.90 -11.47
C ARG A 391 -8.25 -13.73 -10.07
N LEU A 392 -8.77 -12.53 -9.76
CA LEU A 392 -9.41 -12.27 -8.48
C LEU A 392 -10.63 -13.18 -8.27
N LYS A 393 -11.50 -13.29 -9.29
CA LYS A 393 -12.64 -14.21 -9.18
C LYS A 393 -12.19 -15.65 -8.93
N THR A 394 -11.20 -16.13 -9.69
CA THR A 394 -10.66 -17.49 -9.50
C THR A 394 -10.09 -17.70 -8.10
N LEU A 395 -9.34 -16.74 -7.57
CA LEU A 395 -8.78 -16.83 -6.23
C LEU A 395 -9.88 -16.86 -5.15
N LEU A 396 -10.90 -16.00 -5.29
CA LEU A 396 -12.02 -15.98 -4.35
C LEU A 396 -12.85 -17.26 -4.42
N ASP A 397 -13.10 -17.81 -5.63
CA ASP A 397 -13.75 -19.13 -5.80
C ASP A 397 -12.92 -20.24 -5.09
N GLN A 398 -11.60 -20.27 -5.27
CA GLN A 398 -10.73 -21.25 -4.63
C GLN A 398 -10.71 -21.13 -3.11
N LEU A 399 -10.75 -19.91 -2.58
CA LEU A 399 -10.85 -19.66 -1.14
C LEU A 399 -12.21 -20.11 -0.58
N ASP A 400 -13.29 -19.83 -1.30
CA ASP A 400 -14.66 -20.23 -0.94
C ASP A 400 -14.78 -21.76 -0.86
N ASP A 401 -14.30 -22.46 -1.88
CA ASP A 401 -14.24 -23.93 -1.95
C ASP A 401 -13.37 -24.52 -0.83
N PHE A 402 -12.23 -23.91 -0.55
CA PHE A 402 -11.33 -24.35 0.52
C PHE A 402 -11.95 -24.19 1.90
N MET A 403 -12.56 -23.03 2.20
CA MET A 403 -13.24 -22.81 3.47
C MET A 403 -14.42 -23.78 3.65
N THR A 404 -15.22 -23.99 2.60
CA THR A 404 -16.29 -24.98 2.58
C THR A 404 -15.76 -26.40 2.86
N THR A 405 -14.63 -26.75 2.26
CA THR A 405 -13.97 -28.06 2.49
C THR A 405 -13.51 -28.19 3.94
N LEU A 406 -12.95 -27.14 4.53
CA LEU A 406 -12.54 -27.14 5.94
C LEU A 406 -13.74 -27.33 6.87
N GLU A 407 -14.85 -26.62 6.64
CA GLU A 407 -16.09 -26.77 7.39
C GLU A 407 -16.61 -28.20 7.34
N GLN A 408 -16.71 -28.78 6.13
CA GLN A 408 -17.20 -30.16 5.92
C GLN A 408 -16.28 -31.20 6.52
N SER A 409 -14.98 -30.93 6.63
CA SER A 409 -13.99 -31.84 7.23
C SER A 409 -14.15 -31.99 8.75
N GLY A 410 -14.88 -31.08 9.40
CA GLY A 410 -14.99 -31.00 10.85
C GLY A 410 -13.71 -30.57 11.54
N ARG A 411 -12.69 -30.10 10.81
CA ARG A 411 -11.46 -29.55 11.36
C ARG A 411 -11.71 -28.23 12.05
N LYS A 412 -11.00 -28.02 13.12
CA LYS A 412 -11.04 -26.78 13.89
C LYS A 412 -9.93 -25.87 13.41
N VAL A 413 -10.29 -24.81 12.74
CA VAL A 413 -9.34 -23.91 12.04
C VAL A 413 -9.75 -22.46 12.21
N ALA A 414 -8.83 -21.63 12.67
CA ALA A 414 -8.94 -20.19 12.56
C ALA A 414 -8.26 -19.75 11.26
N VAL A 415 -9.05 -19.32 10.29
CA VAL A 415 -8.55 -18.74 9.02
C VAL A 415 -8.48 -17.23 9.18
N VAL A 416 -7.30 -16.66 9.04
CA VAL A 416 -7.02 -15.23 9.13
C VAL A 416 -6.49 -14.77 7.78
N MET A 417 -7.38 -14.21 6.94
CA MET A 417 -6.98 -13.64 5.66
C MET A 417 -6.49 -12.21 5.89
N VAL A 418 -5.25 -11.93 5.52
CA VAL A 418 -4.60 -10.63 5.65
C VAL A 418 -3.85 -10.31 4.36
N PRO A 419 -4.47 -9.58 3.42
CA PRO A 419 -3.77 -9.15 2.20
C PRO A 419 -2.60 -8.22 2.50
N GLU A 420 -1.61 -8.22 1.59
CA GLU A 420 -0.40 -7.41 1.71
C GLU A 420 -0.65 -5.93 1.39
N HIS A 421 -1.26 -5.68 0.26
CA HIS A 421 -1.56 -4.36 -0.31
C HIS A 421 -2.44 -4.54 -1.56
N GLY A 422 -2.97 -3.45 -2.11
CA GLY A 422 -3.76 -3.46 -3.34
C GLY A 422 -2.94 -3.52 -4.62
N ALA A 423 -3.65 -3.73 -5.73
CA ALA A 423 -3.10 -3.80 -7.08
C ALA A 423 -2.91 -2.44 -7.74
N ALA A 424 -3.46 -1.37 -7.17
CA ALA A 424 -3.53 -0.04 -7.80
C ALA A 424 -4.18 -0.08 -9.20
N LEU A 425 -5.31 -0.78 -9.33
CA LEU A 425 -6.01 -0.97 -10.62
C LEU A 425 -6.37 0.34 -11.29
N THR A 426 -6.76 1.33 -10.51
CA THR A 426 -7.03 2.69 -10.96
C THR A 426 -5.93 3.61 -10.48
N GLY A 427 -5.40 4.44 -11.36
CA GLY A 427 -4.52 5.52 -10.95
C GLY A 427 -5.30 6.66 -10.29
N ASP A 428 -4.57 7.59 -9.74
CA ASP A 428 -5.07 8.85 -9.22
C ASP A 428 -4.27 10.04 -9.79
N LYS A 429 -4.40 11.22 -9.22
CA LYS A 429 -3.68 12.41 -9.70
C LYS A 429 -2.19 12.39 -9.41
N MET A 430 -1.74 11.58 -8.44
CA MET A 430 -0.35 11.54 -8.00
C MET A 430 0.40 10.32 -8.51
N GLN A 431 -0.31 9.22 -8.81
CA GLN A 431 0.33 8.02 -9.37
C GLN A 431 -0.58 7.33 -10.40
N MET A 432 0.05 6.78 -11.43
CA MET A 432 -0.63 6.07 -12.51
C MET A 432 -1.10 4.69 -12.06
N ALA A 433 -2.13 4.15 -12.74
CA ALA A 433 -2.55 2.77 -12.55
C ALA A 433 -1.37 1.79 -12.64
N GLY A 434 -1.30 0.85 -11.71
CA GLY A 434 -0.23 -0.13 -11.59
C GLY A 434 1.03 0.38 -10.88
N LEU A 435 1.20 1.70 -10.66
CA LEU A 435 2.27 2.23 -9.82
C LEU A 435 1.85 2.22 -8.35
N ARG A 436 2.80 1.87 -7.47
CA ARG A 436 2.55 1.68 -6.04
C ARG A 436 3.60 2.34 -5.16
N ASP A 437 4.34 3.31 -5.69
CA ASP A 437 5.40 4.01 -4.93
C ASP A 437 4.83 4.84 -3.78
N ILE A 438 3.60 5.32 -3.94
CA ILE A 438 2.86 6.03 -2.90
C ILE A 438 1.93 5.03 -2.22
N PRO A 439 2.10 4.76 -0.90
CA PRO A 439 1.23 3.86 -0.16
C PRO A 439 -0.12 4.54 0.18
N SER A 440 -0.90 4.81 -0.87
CA SER A 440 -2.19 5.50 -0.77
C SER A 440 -3.26 4.61 -0.12
N PRO A 441 -4.33 5.21 0.44
CA PRO A 441 -5.42 4.45 1.07
C PRO A 441 -6.08 3.43 0.14
N SER A 442 -6.20 3.73 -1.16
CA SER A 442 -6.73 2.79 -2.15
C SER A 442 -5.90 1.52 -2.31
N ILE A 443 -4.63 1.55 -1.86
CA ILE A 443 -3.71 0.42 -1.91
C ILE A 443 -3.54 -0.22 -0.52
N THR A 444 -3.53 0.57 0.54
CA THR A 444 -3.19 0.07 1.89
C THR A 444 -4.39 -0.33 2.73
N LEU A 445 -5.61 0.08 2.38
CA LEU A 445 -6.83 -0.39 3.04
C LEU A 445 -7.25 -1.74 2.45
N VAL A 446 -6.90 -2.82 3.17
CA VAL A 446 -7.05 -4.20 2.70
C VAL A 446 -8.20 -4.94 3.40
N PRO A 447 -8.88 -5.91 2.72
CA PRO A 447 -9.95 -6.71 3.30
C PRO A 447 -9.37 -7.79 4.23
N VAL A 448 -9.35 -7.52 5.53
CA VAL A 448 -8.95 -8.51 6.54
C VAL A 448 -10.18 -9.19 7.08
N GLY A 449 -10.16 -10.54 7.11
CA GLY A 449 -11.26 -11.35 7.62
C GLY A 449 -10.74 -12.51 8.48
N VAL A 450 -11.53 -12.88 9.50
CA VAL A 450 -11.24 -14.05 10.35
C VAL A 450 -12.46 -14.95 10.36
N ALA A 451 -12.24 -16.24 10.04
CA ALA A 451 -13.25 -17.28 10.10
C ALA A 451 -12.86 -18.36 11.11
N LEU A 452 -13.79 -18.78 11.93
CA LEU A 452 -13.62 -19.81 12.96
C LEU A 452 -14.36 -21.08 12.53
N LEU A 453 -13.71 -21.91 11.70
CA LEU A 453 -14.33 -23.09 11.10
C LEU A 453 -14.28 -24.30 12.04
N GLY A 454 -15.36 -25.05 12.14
CA GLY A 454 -15.47 -26.25 12.98
C GLY A 454 -15.68 -25.92 14.47
N THR A 455 -16.15 -24.75 14.80
CA THR A 455 -16.62 -24.40 16.17
C THR A 455 -17.90 -25.17 16.50
N LYS A 456 -18.18 -25.36 17.80
CA LYS A 456 -19.49 -25.85 18.25
C LYS A 456 -20.56 -24.75 18.22
N ALA A 457 -20.14 -23.52 18.41
CA ALA A 457 -21.00 -22.34 18.30
C ALA A 457 -21.46 -22.19 16.85
N PRO A 458 -22.74 -21.86 16.61
CA PRO A 458 -23.24 -21.64 15.26
C PRO A 458 -22.57 -20.39 14.65
N HIS A 459 -22.35 -20.47 13.34
CA HIS A 459 -21.95 -19.30 12.58
C HIS A 459 -23.08 -18.26 12.56
N GLU A 460 -22.76 -17.03 12.90
CA GLU A 460 -23.70 -15.90 12.92
C GLU A 460 -23.33 -14.88 11.83
N ALA A 461 -24.04 -13.75 11.80
CA ALA A 461 -23.71 -12.67 10.87
C ALA A 461 -22.31 -12.11 11.16
N THR A 462 -21.58 -11.77 10.10
CA THR A 462 -20.23 -11.16 10.17
C THR A 462 -20.22 -9.92 11.08
N ARG A 463 -19.30 -9.88 12.02
CA ARG A 463 -19.04 -8.73 12.89
C ARG A 463 -18.01 -7.82 12.26
N ASN A 464 -18.37 -6.54 12.13
CA ASN A 464 -17.50 -5.54 11.54
C ASN A 464 -16.67 -4.82 12.60
N VAL A 465 -15.37 -4.67 12.35
CA VAL A 465 -14.47 -3.80 13.09
C VAL A 465 -14.23 -2.57 12.23
N ASP A 466 -14.88 -1.45 12.60
CA ASP A 466 -14.87 -0.19 11.84
C ASP A 466 -13.82 0.80 12.34
N THR A 467 -13.13 0.48 13.42
CA THR A 467 -12.03 1.28 13.95
C THR A 467 -10.76 1.13 13.11
N PRO A 468 -9.92 2.18 13.00
CA PRO A 468 -8.63 2.09 12.34
C PRO A 468 -7.78 0.98 12.97
N SER A 469 -7.32 0.05 12.16
CA SER A 469 -6.66 -1.17 12.62
C SER A 469 -5.40 -1.46 11.82
N SER A 470 -4.47 -2.19 12.43
CA SER A 470 -3.24 -2.68 11.82
C SER A 470 -2.97 -4.14 12.20
N PHE A 471 -1.82 -4.66 11.79
CA PHE A 471 -1.38 -6.02 12.13
C PHE A 471 -1.39 -6.29 13.65
N LEU A 472 -1.19 -5.27 14.48
CA LEU A 472 -1.24 -5.41 15.95
C LEU A 472 -2.61 -5.93 16.41
N ALA A 473 -3.71 -5.42 15.83
CA ALA A 473 -5.06 -5.89 16.14
C ALA A 473 -5.28 -7.36 15.74
N VAL A 474 -4.70 -7.80 14.63
CA VAL A 474 -4.74 -9.22 14.22
C VAL A 474 -3.97 -10.09 15.21
N SER A 475 -2.78 -9.67 15.61
CA SER A 475 -1.99 -10.42 16.60
C SER A 475 -2.69 -10.51 17.95
N GLU A 476 -3.29 -9.42 18.41
CA GLU A 476 -4.09 -9.39 19.65
C GLU A 476 -5.28 -10.35 19.55
N LEU A 477 -6.03 -10.31 18.45
CA LEU A 477 -7.15 -11.23 18.23
C LEU A 477 -6.67 -12.69 18.22
N VAL A 478 -5.55 -13.01 17.56
CA VAL A 478 -4.97 -14.36 17.56
C VAL A 478 -4.55 -14.77 18.98
N SER A 479 -3.93 -13.87 19.75
CA SER A 479 -3.58 -14.11 21.15
C SER A 479 -4.81 -14.45 22.01
N ARG A 480 -5.91 -13.71 21.82
CA ARG A 480 -7.17 -13.97 22.52
C ARG A 480 -7.80 -15.31 22.11
N LEU A 481 -7.75 -15.65 20.81
CA LEU A 481 -8.26 -16.92 20.29
C LEU A 481 -7.50 -18.12 20.88
N VAL A 482 -6.17 -18.04 20.99
CA VAL A 482 -5.37 -19.14 21.56
C VAL A 482 -5.47 -19.19 23.09
N GLY A 483 -5.69 -18.06 23.75
CA GLY A 483 -5.87 -17.98 25.22
C GLY A 483 -7.23 -18.47 25.71
N LYS A 484 -8.23 -18.59 24.80
CA LYS A 484 -9.60 -19.02 25.11
C LYS A 484 -9.93 -20.28 24.31
N ASP A 485 -10.70 -21.20 24.89
CA ASP A 485 -11.12 -22.42 24.19
C ASP A 485 -12.36 -22.16 23.32
N VAL A 486 -12.21 -21.30 22.30
CA VAL A 486 -13.33 -20.91 21.41
C VAL A 486 -13.88 -22.08 20.60
N PHE A 487 -13.04 -23.09 20.29
CA PHE A 487 -13.42 -24.29 19.53
C PHE A 487 -14.04 -25.40 20.39
N GLY A 488 -13.86 -25.35 21.70
CA GLY A 488 -14.48 -26.27 22.66
C GLY A 488 -15.80 -25.78 23.24
N SER A 489 -16.06 -24.47 23.14
CA SER A 489 -17.21 -23.79 23.73
C SER A 489 -18.45 -23.84 22.84
N GLU A 490 -19.64 -23.96 23.46
CA GLU A 490 -20.94 -23.92 22.76
C GLU A 490 -21.33 -22.51 22.32
N THR A 491 -20.71 -21.49 22.90
CA THR A 491 -20.91 -20.06 22.61
C THR A 491 -19.58 -19.33 22.52
N ILE A 492 -19.50 -18.31 21.69
CA ILE A 492 -18.33 -17.45 21.55
C ILE A 492 -18.62 -16.13 22.28
N ASP A 493 -17.77 -15.78 23.23
CA ASP A 493 -17.80 -14.47 23.88
C ASP A 493 -17.15 -13.42 22.96
N TRP A 494 -17.94 -12.84 22.10
CA TRP A 494 -17.49 -11.88 21.09
C TRP A 494 -16.99 -10.58 21.72
N ASP A 495 -17.60 -10.13 22.83
CA ASP A 495 -17.14 -8.92 23.51
C ASP A 495 -15.74 -9.12 24.10
N ALA A 496 -15.48 -10.31 24.65
CA ALA A 496 -14.15 -10.65 25.12
C ALA A 496 -13.11 -10.88 24.00
N LEU A 497 -13.53 -11.16 22.77
CA LEU A 497 -12.63 -11.28 21.61
C LEU A 497 -12.39 -9.94 20.91
N LEU A 498 -13.41 -9.13 20.76
CA LEU A 498 -13.38 -7.93 19.92
C LEU A 498 -13.34 -6.62 20.71
N GLY A 499 -13.73 -6.65 21.99
CA GLY A 499 -13.69 -5.46 22.86
C GLY A 499 -12.25 -4.96 22.99
N ASP A 500 -12.05 -3.66 22.94
CA ASP A 500 -10.77 -2.99 23.14
C ASP A 500 -9.60 -3.57 22.30
N LEU A 501 -9.89 -3.98 21.06
CA LEU A 501 -8.82 -4.31 20.10
C LEU A 501 -7.94 -3.08 19.86
N PRO A 502 -6.61 -3.28 19.75
CA PRO A 502 -5.70 -2.18 19.51
C PRO A 502 -6.06 -1.40 18.27
N GLN A 503 -6.32 -0.11 18.42
CA GLN A 503 -6.50 0.80 17.31
C GLN A 503 -5.14 1.35 16.87
N THR A 504 -4.95 1.56 15.59
CA THR A 504 -3.71 2.13 15.04
C THR A 504 -4.08 3.20 14.02
N PRO A 505 -3.62 4.46 14.21
CA PRO A 505 -3.78 5.51 13.23
C PRO A 505 -3.25 5.11 11.85
N SER A 506 -3.86 5.63 10.78
CA SER A 506 -3.45 5.29 9.41
C SER A 506 -2.15 6.01 9.05
N VAL A 507 -1.05 5.28 9.19
CA VAL A 507 0.30 5.67 8.75
C VAL A 507 0.82 4.59 7.81
N SER A 508 1.18 4.97 6.58
CA SER A 508 1.70 4.05 5.57
C SER A 508 3.01 4.57 5.01
N GLU A 509 4.02 3.71 4.89
CA GLU A 509 5.37 4.10 4.52
C GLU A 509 6.02 3.12 3.55
N ASN A 510 6.57 3.65 2.47
CA ASN A 510 7.52 2.99 1.60
C ASN A 510 8.89 3.68 1.70
N GLN A 511 9.89 3.13 1.03
CA GLN A 511 11.17 3.84 0.89
C GLN A 511 10.96 5.14 0.10
N GLY A 512 11.01 6.28 0.79
CA GLY A 512 10.91 7.61 0.17
C GLY A 512 9.49 8.16 0.03
N SER A 513 8.47 7.54 0.61
CA SER A 513 7.12 8.10 0.66
C SER A 513 6.40 7.72 1.95
N VAL A 514 5.72 8.67 2.56
CA VAL A 514 4.90 8.47 3.76
C VAL A 514 3.53 9.09 3.52
N VAL A 515 2.47 8.36 3.85
CA VAL A 515 1.08 8.85 3.83
C VAL A 515 0.49 8.68 5.21
N ILE A 516 -0.08 9.74 5.75
CA ILE A 516 -0.76 9.74 7.06
C ILE A 516 -2.19 10.25 6.93
N GLU A 517 -3.08 9.73 7.75
CA GLU A 517 -4.40 10.31 7.99
C GLU A 517 -4.31 11.28 9.16
N TYR A 518 -4.66 12.55 8.92
CA TYR A 518 -4.65 13.60 9.93
C TYR A 518 -5.91 14.44 9.80
N GLN A 519 -6.68 14.59 10.86
CA GLN A 519 -7.98 15.29 10.87
C GLN A 519 -8.95 14.78 9.77
N GLY A 520 -8.97 13.46 9.54
CA GLY A 520 -9.83 12.82 8.52
C GLY A 520 -9.43 13.12 7.07
N LYS A 521 -8.22 13.64 6.84
CA LYS A 521 -7.65 13.88 5.52
C LYS A 521 -6.29 13.22 5.39
N TYR A 522 -5.98 12.72 4.20
CA TYR A 522 -4.67 12.15 3.93
C TYR A 522 -3.66 13.21 3.51
N HIS A 523 -2.45 13.07 4.03
CA HIS A 523 -1.30 13.90 3.70
C HIS A 523 -0.14 13.01 3.29
N ILE A 524 0.62 13.46 2.31
CA ILE A 524 1.78 12.73 1.79
C ILE A 524 3.05 13.57 1.91
N LYS A 525 4.14 12.89 2.22
CA LYS A 525 5.50 13.42 2.15
C LYS A 525 6.35 12.54 1.24
N LEU A 526 6.99 13.13 0.24
CA LEU A 526 7.89 12.45 -0.68
C LEU A 526 9.33 12.84 -0.36
N GLY A 527 10.15 11.85 -0.05
CA GLY A 527 11.55 12.03 0.34
C GLY A 527 11.71 13.02 1.50
N GLN A 528 12.53 14.05 1.28
CA GLN A 528 12.75 15.15 2.23
C GLN A 528 11.89 16.39 1.92
N GLY A 529 10.88 16.25 1.05
CA GLY A 529 9.99 17.36 0.69
C GLY A 529 9.02 17.73 1.80
N ASP A 530 8.17 18.71 1.50
CA ASP A 530 7.10 19.15 2.39
C ASP A 530 5.90 18.22 2.34
N TRP A 531 5.11 18.20 3.40
CA TRP A 531 3.82 17.56 3.43
C TRP A 531 2.83 18.26 2.51
N VAL A 532 2.14 17.51 1.69
CA VAL A 532 1.06 18.03 0.84
C VAL A 532 -0.21 17.19 1.06
N PRO A 533 -1.41 17.80 0.95
CA PRO A 533 -2.65 17.05 0.99
C PRO A 533 -2.68 15.99 -0.13
N TYR A 534 -3.05 14.77 0.21
CA TYR A 534 -3.27 13.73 -0.78
C TYR A 534 -4.70 13.86 -1.35
N PRO A 535 -4.89 13.98 -2.68
CA PRO A 535 -6.22 14.08 -3.28
C PRO A 535 -6.97 12.76 -3.11
N GLN A 536 -8.16 12.84 -2.57
CA GLN A 536 -9.12 11.74 -2.51
C GLN A 536 -9.93 11.66 -3.80
#